data_4bee6ce9327da4411d738cebef34fc6e
#
_entry.id   4bee6ce9327da4411d738cebef34fc6e
#
_cell.length_a   1.000
_cell.length_b   1.000
_cell.length_c   1.000
_cell.angle_alpha   90.00
_cell.angle_beta   90.00
_cell.angle_gamma   90.00
#
_symmetry.space_group_name_H-M   'P 1'
#
loop_
_entity.id
_entity.type
_entity.pdbx_description
1 polymer ?
#
loop_
_entity_poly.entity_id
_entity_poly.type
_entity_poly.pdbx_seq_one_letter_code
_entity_poly.pdbx_strand_id
1 'polypeptide(L)'
;EIVPGFRNSYQKFHQKAIIEQNSSSFVENYGRSAASIALHFGVSPEKLSVEEINSYLYYLSMHENYAESYFKCSVFGMRYWFRMFDMEDKAIRMPPIKKKETLPVVLGKEECKELFSAPRMLKHKIVLTLAYSGGLRMNELRHLRISDIDFDRMQIRIHQGKGKKDRYVVLSKIMKQALEKYYQLEKPEVFVLNGQEKGERMGERSIQYVINEALKKTSIKKAVTMHTLRHSYATHLLEDGVDLFSIKHLLGHSDIRTTLVYLHVAQLKINLAHSPLDSLYGRL
;
A
#
# COMPACT_ATOMS: atom_id res chain seq x y z
N GLU A 1 -14.25 3.29 33.09
CA GLU A 1 -13.42 4.15 32.23
C GLU A 1 -12.05 4.29 32.89
N ILE A 2 -10.98 3.82 32.19
CA ILE A 2 -9.60 3.83 32.75
C ILE A 2 -9.06 5.25 32.81
N VAL A 3 -9.41 6.10 31.83
CA VAL A 3 -9.02 7.52 31.78
C VAL A 3 -10.27 8.39 31.84
N PRO A 4 -10.46 9.19 32.89
CA PRO A 4 -11.66 10.01 33.04
C PRO A 4 -11.84 11.03 31.91
N GLY A 5 -13.04 11.07 31.31
CA GLY A 5 -13.38 12.00 30.22
C GLY A 5 -12.90 11.61 28.83
N PHE A 6 -11.95 10.67 28.68
CA PHE A 6 -11.41 10.28 27.36
C PHE A 6 -12.49 9.74 26.42
N ARG A 7 -13.45 8.99 26.93
CA ARG A 7 -14.54 8.42 26.10
C ARG A 7 -15.31 9.50 25.36
N ASN A 8 -15.67 10.58 26.05
CA ASN A 8 -16.41 11.68 25.45
C ASN A 8 -15.58 12.41 24.40
N SER A 9 -14.30 12.65 24.69
CA SER A 9 -13.37 13.29 23.76
C SER A 9 -13.11 12.41 22.52
N TYR A 10 -13.00 11.09 22.70
CA TYR A 10 -12.88 10.14 21.59
C TYR A 10 -14.13 10.08 20.72
N GLN A 11 -15.32 10.15 21.32
CA GLN A 11 -16.57 10.21 20.54
C GLN A 11 -16.64 11.45 19.66
N LYS A 12 -16.26 12.64 20.18
CA LYS A 12 -16.15 13.88 19.41
C LYS A 12 -15.14 13.72 18.25
N PHE A 13 -13.97 13.16 18.53
CA PHE A 13 -12.96 12.85 17.50
C PHE A 13 -13.54 11.96 16.41
N HIS A 14 -14.18 10.85 16.79
CA HIS A 14 -14.73 9.89 15.85
C HIS A 14 -15.81 10.54 14.96
N GLN A 15 -16.75 11.29 15.57
CA GLN A 15 -17.80 12.00 14.82
C GLN A 15 -17.21 13.02 13.83
N LYS A 16 -16.26 13.86 14.28
CA LYS A 16 -15.62 14.85 13.41
C LYS A 16 -14.86 14.19 12.27
N ALA A 17 -14.10 13.14 12.55
CA ALA A 17 -13.36 12.40 11.53
C ALA A 17 -14.27 11.78 10.46
N ILE A 18 -15.45 11.28 10.84
CA ILE A 18 -16.45 10.74 9.90
C ILE A 18 -17.08 11.87 9.07
N ILE A 19 -17.47 12.98 9.70
CA ILE A 19 -18.03 14.16 9.00
C ILE A 19 -17.03 14.69 7.95
N GLU A 20 -15.76 14.76 8.29
CA GLU A 20 -14.68 15.15 7.37
C GLU A 20 -14.33 14.06 6.34
N GLN A 21 -15.06 12.94 6.35
CA GLN A 21 -14.86 11.79 5.45
C GLN A 21 -13.42 11.25 5.49
N ASN A 22 -12.77 11.26 6.64
CA ASN A 22 -11.48 10.65 6.83
C ASN A 22 -11.56 9.12 6.69
N SER A 23 -10.46 8.48 6.28
CA SER A 23 -10.41 7.03 6.10
C SER A 23 -10.51 6.26 7.42
N SER A 24 -10.98 5.01 7.39
CA SER A 24 -10.99 4.12 8.57
C SER A 24 -9.59 4.00 9.20
N SER A 25 -8.53 3.90 8.37
CA SER A 25 -7.16 3.85 8.86
C SER A 25 -6.72 5.14 9.58
N PHE A 26 -7.22 6.30 9.15
CA PHE A 26 -7.00 7.57 9.85
C PHE A 26 -7.61 7.52 11.25
N VAL A 27 -8.89 7.14 11.33
CA VAL A 27 -9.61 7.04 12.61
C VAL A 27 -8.93 6.05 13.56
N GLU A 28 -8.57 4.88 13.07
CA GLU A 28 -7.89 3.86 13.87
C GLU A 28 -6.51 4.31 14.37
N ASN A 29 -5.66 4.84 13.48
CA ASN A 29 -4.29 5.18 13.81
C ASN A 29 -4.23 6.39 14.74
N TYR A 30 -4.99 7.46 14.45
CA TYR A 30 -4.99 8.66 15.28
C TYR A 30 -5.73 8.42 16.61
N GLY A 31 -6.81 7.65 16.58
CA GLY A 31 -7.53 7.23 17.78
C GLY A 31 -6.67 6.37 18.70
N ARG A 32 -5.92 5.40 18.14
CA ARG A 32 -4.97 4.56 18.90
C ARG A 32 -3.87 5.41 19.51
N SER A 33 -3.32 6.36 18.76
CA SER A 33 -2.29 7.27 19.27
C SER A 33 -2.81 8.12 20.43
N ALA A 34 -4.00 8.72 20.29
CA ALA A 34 -4.62 9.49 21.37
C ALA A 34 -4.89 8.63 22.61
N ALA A 35 -5.38 7.39 22.42
CA ALA A 35 -5.62 6.45 23.51
C ALA A 35 -4.30 6.07 24.23
N SER A 36 -3.21 5.83 23.49
CA SER A 36 -1.91 5.50 24.07
C SER A 36 -1.34 6.64 24.92
N ILE A 37 -1.49 7.89 24.46
CA ILE A 37 -1.10 9.08 25.21
C ILE A 37 -1.97 9.24 26.47
N ALA A 38 -3.29 9.10 26.32
CA ALA A 38 -4.21 9.19 27.44
C ALA A 38 -3.90 8.15 28.53
N LEU A 39 -3.57 6.92 28.12
CA LEU A 39 -3.18 5.85 29.06
C LEU A 39 -1.85 6.13 29.73
N HIS A 40 -0.88 6.74 29.04
CA HIS A 40 0.43 7.06 29.57
C HIS A 40 0.36 8.11 30.70
N PHE A 41 -0.48 9.14 30.54
CA PHE A 41 -0.62 10.22 31.50
C PHE A 41 -1.82 10.08 32.45
N GLY A 42 -2.72 9.14 32.21
CA GLY A 42 -3.94 8.98 33.00
C GLY A 42 -5.00 10.08 32.79
N VAL A 43 -4.81 10.96 31.80
CA VAL A 43 -5.70 12.09 31.47
C VAL A 43 -5.96 12.20 29.98
N SER A 44 -7.07 12.82 29.61
CA SER A 44 -7.41 13.01 28.19
C SER A 44 -6.46 14.02 27.52
N PRO A 45 -6.03 13.80 26.26
CA PRO A 45 -4.94 14.55 25.62
C PRO A 45 -5.15 16.06 25.54
N GLU A 46 -6.40 16.57 25.48
CA GLU A 46 -6.69 18.01 25.46
C GLU A 46 -6.29 18.70 26.76
N LYS A 47 -6.13 17.96 27.86
CA LYS A 47 -5.72 18.48 29.15
C LYS A 47 -4.20 18.59 29.32
N LEU A 48 -3.46 17.95 28.42
CA LEU A 48 -2.00 17.92 28.46
C LEU A 48 -1.40 19.22 27.91
N SER A 49 -0.26 19.63 28.47
CA SER A 49 0.57 20.71 27.95
C SER A 49 1.38 20.23 26.74
N VAL A 50 1.98 21.17 26.00
CA VAL A 50 2.89 20.85 24.89
C VAL A 50 4.14 20.13 25.40
N GLU A 51 4.62 20.52 26.60
CA GLU A 51 5.77 19.92 27.24
C GLU A 51 5.55 18.46 27.61
N GLU A 52 4.37 18.12 28.11
CA GLU A 52 4.00 16.72 28.41
C GLU A 52 3.93 15.89 27.13
N ILE A 53 3.30 16.41 26.07
CA ILE A 53 3.30 15.72 24.78
C ILE A 53 4.72 15.53 24.22
N ASN A 54 5.58 16.56 24.33
CA ASN A 54 6.98 16.43 23.90
C ASN A 54 7.75 15.40 24.73
N SER A 55 7.49 15.30 26.04
CA SER A 55 8.09 14.27 26.88
C SER A 55 7.66 12.86 26.48
N TYR A 56 6.40 12.69 26.09
CA TYR A 56 5.93 11.42 25.53
C TYR A 56 6.57 11.08 24.17
N LEU A 57 6.72 12.07 23.30
CA LEU A 57 7.40 11.88 22.02
C LEU A 57 8.88 11.54 22.21
N TYR A 58 9.55 12.15 23.21
CA TYR A 58 10.90 11.78 23.61
C TYR A 58 10.94 10.32 24.12
N TYR A 59 10.04 9.96 25.01
CA TYR A 59 9.89 8.58 25.48
C TYR A 59 9.75 7.59 24.31
N LEU A 60 8.89 7.89 23.32
CA LEU A 60 8.75 7.05 22.12
C LEU A 60 10.05 6.95 21.31
N SER A 61 10.81 8.05 21.19
CA SER A 61 12.05 8.08 20.42
C SER A 61 13.18 7.27 21.05
N MET A 62 13.15 7.10 22.36
CA MET A 62 14.15 6.32 23.11
C MET A 62 13.85 4.81 23.13
N HIS A 63 12.64 4.42 22.77
CA HIS A 63 12.24 3.02 22.72
C HIS A 63 12.40 2.49 21.30
N GLU A 64 13.41 1.64 21.06
CA GLU A 64 13.77 1.07 19.74
C GLU A 64 12.64 0.32 19.03
N ASN A 65 11.59 -0.09 19.75
CA ASN A 65 10.46 -0.87 19.23
C ASN A 65 9.36 -0.03 18.56
N TYR A 66 9.43 1.31 18.60
CA TYR A 66 8.43 2.15 17.94
C TYR A 66 8.82 2.48 16.51
N ALA A 67 8.00 2.03 15.57
CA ALA A 67 8.17 2.36 14.16
C ALA A 67 8.06 3.88 13.93
N GLU A 68 8.88 4.42 13.03
CA GLU A 68 8.83 5.84 12.59
C GLU A 68 7.40 6.27 12.19
N SER A 69 6.62 5.35 11.58
CA SER A 69 5.23 5.60 11.22
C SER A 69 4.34 5.85 12.43
N TYR A 70 4.54 5.13 13.53
CA TYR A 70 3.79 5.34 14.78
C TYR A 70 4.11 6.70 15.41
N PHE A 71 5.39 7.07 15.44
CA PHE A 71 5.82 8.39 15.91
C PHE A 71 5.16 9.52 15.10
N LYS A 72 5.17 9.42 13.76
CA LYS A 72 4.46 10.36 12.88
C LYS A 72 2.96 10.40 13.15
N CYS A 73 2.33 9.25 13.32
CA CYS A 73 0.91 9.17 13.67
C CYS A 73 0.63 9.84 15.01
N SER A 74 1.53 9.73 16.00
CA SER A 74 1.38 10.39 17.30
C SER A 74 1.44 11.92 17.16
N VAL A 75 2.41 12.46 16.43
CA VAL A 75 2.51 13.91 16.20
C VAL A 75 1.31 14.45 15.42
N PHE A 76 0.98 13.84 14.28
CA PHE A 76 -0.13 14.32 13.46
C PHE A 76 -1.50 14.07 14.11
N GLY A 77 -1.65 12.97 14.84
CA GLY A 77 -2.84 12.67 15.62
C GLY A 77 -3.09 13.73 16.70
N MET A 78 -2.03 14.13 17.42
CA MET A 78 -2.17 15.18 18.43
C MET A 78 -2.43 16.55 17.82
N ARG A 79 -1.82 16.90 16.70
CA ARG A 79 -2.16 18.13 15.97
C ARG A 79 -3.63 18.17 15.56
N TYR A 80 -4.14 17.04 15.05
CA TYR A 80 -5.56 16.93 14.70
C TYR A 80 -6.44 17.02 15.94
N TRP A 81 -6.07 16.37 17.03
CA TRP A 81 -6.78 16.38 18.31
C TRP A 81 -6.89 17.80 18.87
N PHE A 82 -5.77 18.53 18.98
CA PHE A 82 -5.78 19.89 19.49
C PHE A 82 -6.58 20.86 18.61
N ARG A 83 -6.47 20.75 17.30
CA ARG A 83 -7.30 21.52 16.37
C ARG A 83 -8.80 21.25 16.56
N MET A 84 -9.16 20.02 16.86
CA MET A 84 -10.56 19.65 17.09
C MET A 84 -11.13 20.30 18.37
N PHE A 85 -10.29 20.59 19.34
CA PHE A 85 -10.66 21.25 20.59
C PHE A 85 -10.34 22.76 20.60
N ASP A 86 -10.12 23.36 19.42
CA ASP A 86 -9.80 24.78 19.25
C ASP A 86 -8.55 25.24 20.04
N MET A 87 -7.57 24.33 20.17
CA MET A 87 -6.29 24.55 20.88
C MET A 87 -5.14 24.67 19.88
N GLU A 88 -5.27 25.54 18.88
CA GLU A 88 -4.26 25.71 17.83
C GLU A 88 -2.96 26.32 18.33
N ASP A 89 -2.99 27.02 19.47
CA ASP A 89 -1.85 27.50 20.21
C ASP A 89 -0.91 26.39 20.69
N LYS A 90 -1.42 25.18 20.89
CA LYS A 90 -0.64 23.97 21.22
C LYS A 90 0.06 23.39 19.99
N ALA A 91 0.97 24.13 19.41
CA ALA A 91 1.71 23.72 18.21
C ALA A 91 2.78 22.66 18.51
N ILE A 92 2.50 21.39 18.18
CA ILE A 92 3.51 20.32 18.23
C ILE A 92 4.35 20.35 16.95
N ARG A 93 5.65 20.62 17.06
CA ARG A 93 6.57 20.61 15.93
C ARG A 93 7.00 19.17 15.61
N MET A 94 6.95 18.81 14.31
CA MET A 94 7.54 17.55 13.85
C MET A 94 9.06 17.70 13.85
N PRO A 95 9.80 16.88 14.62
CA PRO A 95 11.26 16.89 14.53
C PRO A 95 11.69 16.41 13.15
N PRO A 96 12.86 16.84 12.65
CA PRO A 96 13.41 16.34 11.40
C PRO A 96 13.76 14.85 11.56
N ILE A 97 12.89 13.99 11.05
CA ILE A 97 13.15 12.55 11.04
C ILE A 97 13.98 12.25 9.81
N LYS A 98 15.21 11.82 10.01
CA LYS A 98 16.06 11.32 8.92
C LYS A 98 15.44 9.99 8.41
N LYS A 99 14.73 10.06 7.30
CA LYS A 99 14.20 8.86 6.65
C LYS A 99 15.39 8.03 6.17
N LYS A 100 15.56 6.82 6.70
CA LYS A 100 16.43 5.82 6.08
C LYS A 100 15.78 5.44 4.74
N GLU A 101 16.36 5.87 3.64
CA GLU A 101 15.94 5.44 2.32
C GLU A 101 16.37 3.98 2.14
N THR A 102 15.43 3.07 2.35
CA THR A 102 15.64 1.66 2.03
C THR A 102 15.14 1.40 0.62
N LEU A 103 15.99 0.80 -0.20
CA LEU A 103 15.58 0.36 -1.53
C LEU A 103 14.47 -0.69 -1.43
N PRO A 104 13.48 -0.66 -2.34
CA PRO A 104 12.41 -1.64 -2.33
C PRO A 104 12.96 -3.04 -2.63
N VAL A 105 12.41 -4.03 -1.94
CA VAL A 105 12.67 -5.43 -2.25
C VAL A 105 11.98 -5.76 -3.57
N VAL A 106 12.75 -6.30 -4.52
CA VAL A 106 12.29 -6.71 -5.85
C VAL A 106 12.61 -8.20 -6.04
N LEU A 107 11.65 -8.94 -6.56
CA LEU A 107 11.84 -10.33 -6.99
C LEU A 107 12.36 -10.35 -8.43
N GLY A 108 13.30 -11.22 -8.72
CA GLY A 108 13.68 -11.53 -10.10
C GLY A 108 12.55 -12.26 -10.85
N LYS A 109 12.62 -12.29 -12.20
CA LYS A 109 11.59 -12.95 -13.03
C LYS A 109 11.43 -14.44 -12.67
N GLU A 110 12.52 -15.14 -12.36
CA GLU A 110 12.49 -16.56 -11.98
C GLU A 110 11.90 -16.75 -10.56
N GLU A 111 12.25 -15.87 -9.59
CA GLU A 111 11.62 -15.89 -8.26
C GLU A 111 10.10 -15.66 -8.35
N CYS A 112 9.66 -14.77 -9.25
CA CYS A 112 8.23 -14.57 -9.52
C CYS A 112 7.57 -15.84 -10.05
N LYS A 113 8.17 -16.54 -11.01
CA LYS A 113 7.65 -17.81 -11.54
C LYS A 113 7.56 -18.88 -10.46
N GLU A 114 8.58 -19.01 -9.64
CA GLU A 114 8.62 -19.95 -8.51
C GLU A 114 7.46 -19.65 -7.54
N LEU A 115 7.31 -18.38 -7.12
CA LEU A 115 6.26 -17.94 -6.20
C LEU A 115 4.86 -18.19 -6.75
N PHE A 116 4.61 -17.91 -8.04
CA PHE A 116 3.29 -18.07 -8.65
C PHE A 116 2.94 -19.55 -8.88
N SER A 117 3.93 -20.41 -9.00
CA SER A 117 3.74 -21.85 -9.16
C SER A 117 3.49 -22.57 -7.84
N ALA A 118 3.97 -22.03 -6.73
CA ALA A 118 3.97 -22.67 -5.41
C ALA A 118 2.57 -23.01 -4.86
N PRO A 119 1.50 -22.19 -5.02
CA PRO A 119 0.18 -22.53 -4.51
C PRO A 119 -0.46 -23.69 -5.30
N ARG A 120 -1.11 -24.63 -4.59
CA ARG A 120 -1.89 -25.69 -5.24
C ARG A 120 -3.26 -25.18 -5.73
N MET A 121 -3.92 -24.32 -4.95
CA MET A 121 -5.25 -23.80 -5.26
C MET A 121 -5.19 -22.73 -6.34
N LEU A 122 -6.06 -22.82 -7.35
CA LEU A 122 -6.14 -21.84 -8.42
C LEU A 122 -6.42 -20.43 -7.89
N LYS A 123 -7.32 -20.28 -6.94
CA LYS A 123 -7.62 -19.00 -6.28
C LYS A 123 -6.37 -18.34 -5.71
N HIS A 124 -5.51 -19.08 -5.05
CA HIS A 124 -4.27 -18.55 -4.49
C HIS A 124 -3.26 -18.14 -5.59
N LYS A 125 -3.21 -18.89 -6.69
CA LYS A 125 -2.42 -18.49 -7.87
C LYS A 125 -2.94 -17.16 -8.44
N ILE A 126 -4.27 -17.03 -8.60
CA ILE A 126 -4.90 -15.80 -9.07
C ILE A 126 -4.57 -14.61 -8.17
N VAL A 127 -4.61 -14.77 -6.84
CA VAL A 127 -4.24 -13.69 -5.90
C VAL A 127 -2.85 -13.14 -6.21
N LEU A 128 -1.85 -14.00 -6.36
CA LEU A 128 -0.46 -13.59 -6.58
C LEU A 128 -0.23 -13.02 -7.97
N THR A 129 -0.72 -13.74 -8.99
CA THR A 129 -0.50 -13.37 -10.39
C THR A 129 -1.26 -12.11 -10.78
N LEU A 130 -2.50 -11.91 -10.29
CA LEU A 130 -3.30 -10.71 -10.54
C LEU A 130 -2.68 -9.48 -9.86
N ALA A 131 -2.20 -9.64 -8.62
CA ALA A 131 -1.48 -8.57 -7.92
C ALA A 131 -0.24 -8.09 -8.69
N TYR A 132 0.53 -9.03 -9.22
CA TYR A 132 1.72 -8.74 -10.03
C TYR A 132 1.34 -8.18 -11.40
N SER A 133 0.44 -8.83 -12.16
CA SER A 133 0.17 -8.48 -13.55
C SER A 133 -0.42 -7.07 -13.74
N GLY A 134 -1.10 -6.53 -12.72
CA GLY A 134 -1.64 -5.16 -12.73
C GLY A 134 -0.89 -4.20 -11.81
N GLY A 135 0.14 -4.65 -11.12
CA GLY A 135 0.82 -3.84 -10.10
C GLY A 135 -0.13 -3.34 -9.01
N LEU A 136 -1.11 -4.15 -8.61
CA LEU A 136 -2.21 -3.74 -7.75
C LEU A 136 -1.78 -3.53 -6.29
N ARG A 137 -2.36 -2.50 -5.64
CA ARG A 137 -2.29 -2.37 -4.19
C ARG A 137 -3.19 -3.40 -3.52
N MET A 138 -2.92 -3.76 -2.27
CA MET A 138 -3.73 -4.68 -1.47
C MET A 138 -5.23 -4.33 -1.54
N ASN A 139 -5.57 -3.07 -1.27
CA ASN A 139 -6.96 -2.63 -1.30
C ASN A 139 -7.58 -2.63 -2.70
N GLU A 140 -6.81 -2.31 -3.75
CA GLU A 140 -7.27 -2.39 -5.14
C GLU A 140 -7.60 -3.84 -5.52
N LEU A 141 -6.71 -4.77 -5.19
CA LEU A 141 -6.92 -6.20 -5.44
C LEU A 141 -8.16 -6.74 -4.72
N ARG A 142 -8.35 -6.39 -3.45
CA ARG A 142 -9.50 -6.85 -2.65
C ARG A 142 -10.84 -6.33 -3.12
N HIS A 143 -10.87 -5.11 -3.68
CA HIS A 143 -12.09 -4.45 -4.12
C HIS A 143 -12.36 -4.63 -5.61
N LEU A 144 -11.51 -5.37 -6.32
CA LEU A 144 -11.66 -5.62 -7.75
C LEU A 144 -12.93 -6.43 -8.00
N ARG A 145 -13.85 -5.88 -8.77
CA ARG A 145 -15.11 -6.51 -9.14
C ARG A 145 -14.98 -7.28 -10.45
N ILE A 146 -15.86 -8.23 -10.65
CA ILE A 146 -15.95 -8.98 -11.92
C ILE A 146 -16.23 -8.01 -13.07
N SER A 147 -17.10 -7.01 -12.85
CA SER A 147 -17.43 -5.96 -13.83
C SER A 147 -16.28 -5.04 -14.22
N ASP A 148 -15.16 -5.08 -13.47
CA ASP A 148 -13.97 -4.28 -13.75
C ASP A 148 -13.03 -4.95 -14.76
N ILE A 149 -13.29 -6.23 -15.09
CA ILE A 149 -12.49 -7.00 -16.04
C ILE A 149 -13.14 -6.91 -17.43
N ASP A 150 -12.48 -6.21 -18.34
CA ASP A 150 -12.89 -6.13 -19.73
C ASP A 150 -12.06 -7.12 -20.56
N PHE A 151 -12.67 -8.27 -20.85
CA PHE A 151 -12.03 -9.36 -21.62
C PHE A 151 -11.89 -9.03 -23.10
N ASP A 152 -12.72 -8.14 -23.65
CA ASP A 152 -12.70 -7.76 -25.07
C ASP A 152 -11.60 -6.72 -25.32
N ARG A 153 -11.53 -5.70 -24.47
CA ARG A 153 -10.49 -4.67 -24.52
C ARG A 153 -9.18 -5.09 -23.89
N MET A 154 -9.12 -6.24 -23.24
CA MET A 154 -7.94 -6.73 -22.52
C MET A 154 -7.46 -5.74 -21.45
N GLN A 155 -8.39 -5.23 -20.66
CA GLN A 155 -8.13 -4.21 -19.64
C GLN A 155 -8.78 -4.55 -18.31
N ILE A 156 -8.18 -4.01 -17.24
CA ILE A 156 -8.72 -4.07 -15.88
C ILE A 156 -8.90 -2.63 -15.41
N ARG A 157 -10.11 -2.26 -15.02
CA ARG A 157 -10.42 -0.97 -14.42
C ARG A 157 -10.10 -1.01 -12.94
N ILE A 158 -9.28 -0.09 -12.48
CA ILE A 158 -8.91 0.06 -11.07
C ILE A 158 -9.56 1.32 -10.52
N HIS A 159 -10.51 1.13 -9.62
CA HIS A 159 -11.14 2.22 -8.92
C HIS A 159 -10.19 2.80 -7.87
N GLN A 160 -9.99 4.10 -7.92
CA GLN A 160 -9.21 4.80 -6.92
C GLN A 160 -10.14 5.52 -5.97
N GLY A 161 -10.00 5.24 -4.65
CA GLY A 161 -10.75 5.93 -3.62
C GLY A 161 -10.52 7.46 -3.63
N LYS A 162 -11.26 8.15 -2.78
CA LYS A 162 -11.40 9.60 -2.59
C LYS A 162 -10.36 10.49 -3.29
N GLY A 163 -10.81 11.26 -4.28
CA GLY A 163 -10.00 12.28 -4.97
C GLY A 163 -8.99 11.77 -6.00
N LYS A 164 -8.91 10.47 -6.24
CA LYS A 164 -8.03 9.85 -7.23
C LYS A 164 -8.84 9.44 -8.46
N LYS A 165 -8.25 9.62 -9.63
CA LYS A 165 -8.86 9.21 -10.90
C LYS A 165 -8.74 7.69 -11.05
N ASP A 166 -9.77 7.05 -11.63
CA ASP A 166 -9.70 5.66 -12.07
C ASP A 166 -8.57 5.50 -13.08
N ARG A 167 -8.00 4.30 -13.16
CA ARG A 167 -7.02 3.94 -14.17
C ARG A 167 -7.31 2.58 -14.75
N TYR A 168 -6.80 2.34 -15.95
CA TYR A 168 -6.82 1.03 -16.59
C TYR A 168 -5.41 0.43 -16.57
N VAL A 169 -5.34 -0.88 -16.33
CA VAL A 169 -4.12 -1.67 -16.48
C VAL A 169 -4.37 -2.79 -17.48
N VAL A 170 -3.31 -3.30 -18.09
CA VAL A 170 -3.40 -4.33 -19.13
C VAL A 170 -3.81 -5.66 -18.50
N LEU A 171 -4.79 -6.33 -19.09
CA LEU A 171 -5.11 -7.74 -18.82
C LEU A 171 -4.27 -8.61 -19.78
N SER A 172 -3.29 -9.34 -19.26
CA SER A 172 -2.49 -10.23 -20.10
C SER A 172 -3.29 -11.43 -20.58
N LYS A 173 -2.92 -12.00 -21.74
CA LYS A 173 -3.57 -13.19 -22.29
C LYS A 173 -3.56 -14.37 -21.33
N ILE A 174 -2.45 -14.55 -20.60
CA ILE A 174 -2.31 -15.61 -19.59
C ILE A 174 -3.28 -15.37 -18.43
N MET A 175 -3.40 -14.12 -17.97
CA MET A 175 -4.32 -13.78 -16.89
C MET A 175 -5.77 -13.92 -17.31
N LYS A 176 -6.13 -13.56 -18.57
CA LYS A 176 -7.47 -13.80 -19.13
C LYS A 176 -7.85 -15.28 -19.00
N GLN A 177 -7.05 -16.18 -19.54
CA GLN A 177 -7.30 -17.63 -19.50
C GLN A 177 -7.41 -18.15 -18.05
N ALA A 178 -6.55 -17.66 -17.17
CA ALA A 178 -6.57 -18.05 -15.77
C ALA A 178 -7.85 -17.57 -15.05
N LEU A 179 -8.33 -16.35 -15.34
CA LEU A 179 -9.58 -15.82 -14.79
C LEU A 179 -10.81 -16.53 -15.36
N GLU A 180 -10.85 -16.82 -16.64
CA GLU A 180 -11.94 -17.59 -17.25
C GLU A 180 -12.09 -18.95 -16.58
N LYS A 181 -10.99 -19.69 -16.41
CA LYS A 181 -11.00 -20.97 -15.69
C LYS A 181 -11.40 -20.80 -14.21
N TYR A 182 -10.91 -19.76 -13.56
CA TYR A 182 -11.24 -19.47 -12.18
C TYR A 182 -12.73 -19.17 -12.02
N TYR A 183 -13.33 -18.37 -12.92
CA TYR A 183 -14.76 -18.04 -12.90
C TYR A 183 -15.65 -19.26 -13.12
N GLN A 184 -15.22 -20.20 -13.97
CA GLN A 184 -15.95 -21.46 -14.16
C GLN A 184 -15.98 -22.34 -12.91
N LEU A 185 -14.88 -22.37 -12.16
CA LEU A 185 -14.72 -23.24 -10.99
C LEU A 185 -15.29 -22.61 -9.71
N GLU A 186 -14.95 -21.38 -9.42
CA GLU A 186 -15.26 -20.72 -8.15
C GLU A 186 -16.55 -19.90 -8.19
N LYS A 187 -17.03 -19.56 -9.41
CA LYS A 187 -18.27 -18.79 -9.67
C LYS A 187 -18.41 -17.58 -8.74
N PRO A 188 -17.44 -16.66 -8.74
CA PRO A 188 -17.53 -15.45 -7.92
C PRO A 188 -18.73 -14.60 -8.35
N GLU A 189 -19.39 -13.91 -7.40
CA GLU A 189 -20.64 -13.17 -7.70
C GLU A 189 -20.40 -11.67 -7.87
N VAL A 190 -19.61 -11.04 -7.03
CA VAL A 190 -19.38 -9.58 -7.03
C VAL A 190 -17.90 -9.25 -7.19
N PHE A 191 -17.09 -9.79 -6.32
CA PHE A 191 -15.64 -9.53 -6.32
C PHE A 191 -14.90 -10.65 -7.03
N VAL A 192 -13.83 -10.29 -7.77
CA VAL A 192 -12.95 -11.29 -8.41
C VAL A 192 -12.42 -12.27 -7.37
N LEU A 193 -11.98 -11.76 -6.20
CA LEU A 193 -11.53 -12.58 -5.08
C LEU A 193 -12.62 -12.60 -4.00
N ASN A 194 -13.50 -13.59 -4.07
CA ASN A 194 -14.56 -13.79 -3.09
C ASN A 194 -14.00 -14.17 -1.71
N GLY A 195 -14.70 -13.78 -0.65
CA GLY A 195 -14.45 -14.17 0.74
C GLY A 195 -14.89 -15.61 1.05
N GLN A 196 -15.21 -15.86 2.30
CA GLN A 196 -15.81 -17.12 2.75
C GLN A 196 -17.30 -17.18 2.43
N GLU A 197 -17.99 -16.05 2.58
CA GLU A 197 -19.40 -15.92 2.24
C GLU A 197 -19.57 -15.37 0.81
N LYS A 198 -20.71 -15.72 0.18
CA LYS A 198 -21.06 -15.25 -1.13
C LYS A 198 -21.22 -13.74 -1.15
N GLY A 199 -20.73 -13.11 -2.19
CA GLY A 199 -20.80 -11.65 -2.34
C GLY A 199 -19.80 -10.86 -1.49
N GLU A 200 -19.09 -11.50 -0.55
CA GLU A 200 -18.04 -10.86 0.21
C GLU A 200 -16.68 -10.90 -0.51
N ARG A 201 -15.85 -9.91 -0.19
CA ARG A 201 -14.46 -9.84 -0.69
C ARG A 201 -13.50 -10.60 0.21
N MET A 202 -12.42 -11.09 -0.38
CA MET A 202 -11.34 -11.73 0.38
C MET A 202 -10.70 -10.76 1.38
N GLY A 203 -10.51 -11.22 2.62
CA GLY A 203 -9.91 -10.46 3.70
C GLY A 203 -8.41 -10.20 3.47
N GLU A 204 -7.90 -9.10 4.02
CA GLU A 204 -6.47 -8.76 3.92
C GLU A 204 -5.58 -9.82 4.56
N ARG A 205 -5.98 -10.33 5.73
CA ARG A 205 -5.27 -11.42 6.42
C ARG A 205 -5.21 -12.68 5.57
N SER A 206 -6.29 -12.99 4.83
CA SER A 206 -6.34 -14.15 3.95
C SER A 206 -5.38 -14.01 2.76
N ILE A 207 -5.28 -12.81 2.17
CA ILE A 207 -4.30 -12.54 1.10
C ILE A 207 -2.87 -12.64 1.64
N GLN A 208 -2.61 -12.07 2.81
CA GLN A 208 -1.29 -12.19 3.45
C GLN A 208 -0.92 -13.64 3.77
N TYR A 209 -1.90 -14.43 4.21
CA TYR A 209 -1.73 -15.87 4.42
C TYR A 209 -1.33 -16.59 3.11
N VAL A 210 -1.98 -16.26 1.97
CA VAL A 210 -1.64 -16.85 0.67
C VAL A 210 -0.17 -16.60 0.31
N ILE A 211 0.32 -15.36 0.50
CA ILE A 211 1.72 -15.01 0.23
C ILE A 211 2.66 -15.83 1.12
N ASN A 212 2.40 -15.84 2.42
CA ASN A 212 3.25 -16.53 3.39
C ASN A 212 3.31 -18.04 3.13
N GLU A 213 2.17 -18.67 2.81
CA GLU A 213 2.12 -20.10 2.49
C GLU A 213 2.78 -20.44 1.13
N ALA A 214 2.71 -19.52 0.17
CA ALA A 214 3.46 -19.68 -1.07
C ALA A 214 4.96 -19.61 -0.83
N LEU A 215 5.43 -18.61 -0.08
CA LEU A 215 6.85 -18.43 0.26
C LEU A 215 7.47 -19.63 0.96
N LYS A 216 6.75 -20.27 1.89
CA LYS A 216 7.22 -21.49 2.59
C LYS A 216 7.58 -22.64 1.63
N LYS A 217 7.07 -22.60 0.39
CA LYS A 217 7.26 -23.63 -0.63
C LYS A 217 8.27 -23.22 -1.70
N THR A 218 8.97 -22.12 -1.50
CA THR A 218 9.96 -21.56 -2.43
C THR A 218 11.33 -21.48 -1.78
N SER A 219 12.34 -21.27 -2.60
CA SER A 219 13.72 -21.01 -2.18
C SER A 219 13.96 -19.53 -1.82
N ILE A 220 12.96 -18.67 -1.98
CA ILE A 220 13.05 -17.22 -1.82
C ILE A 220 13.33 -16.84 -0.36
N LYS A 221 14.44 -16.13 -0.13
CA LYS A 221 14.85 -15.66 1.22
C LYS A 221 14.45 -14.21 1.49
N LYS A 222 13.96 -13.50 0.46
CA LYS A 222 13.54 -12.10 0.57
C LYS A 222 12.24 -11.98 1.37
N ALA A 223 12.07 -10.86 2.10
CA ALA A 223 10.80 -10.53 2.74
C ALA A 223 9.80 -10.07 1.67
N VAL A 224 8.85 -10.94 1.30
CA VAL A 224 7.88 -10.68 0.24
C VAL A 224 6.53 -10.26 0.82
N THR A 225 6.00 -9.19 0.28
CA THR A 225 4.66 -8.64 0.59
C THR A 225 3.91 -8.34 -0.70
N MET A 226 2.65 -7.92 -0.60
CA MET A 226 1.91 -7.39 -1.77
C MET A 226 2.63 -6.20 -2.42
N HIS A 227 3.27 -5.35 -1.62
CA HIS A 227 4.07 -4.24 -2.16
C HIS A 227 5.31 -4.72 -2.92
N THR A 228 5.92 -5.82 -2.49
CA THR A 228 7.04 -6.45 -3.21
C THR A 228 6.63 -6.88 -4.62
N LEU A 229 5.44 -7.50 -4.79
CA LEU A 229 4.92 -7.87 -6.11
C LEU A 229 4.72 -6.64 -7.01
N ARG A 230 4.18 -5.57 -6.45
CA ARG A 230 3.99 -4.31 -7.17
C ARG A 230 5.33 -3.64 -7.51
N HIS A 231 6.32 -3.68 -6.62
CA HIS A 231 7.67 -3.17 -6.90
C HIS A 231 8.33 -3.98 -8.01
N SER A 232 8.21 -5.31 -7.97
CA SER A 232 8.73 -6.21 -9.01
C SER A 232 8.07 -5.94 -10.36
N TYR A 233 6.76 -5.76 -10.42
CA TYR A 233 6.04 -5.36 -11.63
C TYR A 233 6.60 -4.07 -12.23
N ALA A 234 6.73 -3.02 -11.42
CA ALA A 234 7.23 -1.72 -11.88
C ALA A 234 8.69 -1.79 -12.36
N THR A 235 9.53 -2.52 -11.63
CA THR A 235 10.94 -2.70 -11.99
C THR A 235 11.07 -3.49 -13.28
N HIS A 236 10.32 -4.59 -13.44
CA HIS A 236 10.36 -5.39 -14.66
C HIS A 236 9.85 -4.62 -15.89
N LEU A 237 8.80 -3.78 -15.74
CA LEU A 237 8.36 -2.89 -16.82
C LEU A 237 9.47 -1.92 -17.25
N LEU A 238 10.18 -1.36 -16.28
CA LEU A 238 11.29 -0.44 -16.56
C LEU A 238 12.46 -1.16 -17.25
N GLU A 239 12.79 -2.38 -16.82
CA GLU A 239 13.80 -3.24 -17.43
C GLU A 239 13.41 -3.69 -18.85
N ASP A 240 12.10 -3.82 -19.10
CA ASP A 240 11.54 -4.14 -20.42
C ASP A 240 11.40 -2.87 -21.31
N GLY A 241 11.87 -1.70 -20.86
CA GLY A 241 11.95 -0.45 -21.63
C GLY A 241 10.72 0.45 -21.57
N VAL A 242 9.76 0.18 -20.68
CA VAL A 242 8.61 1.07 -20.48
C VAL A 242 9.06 2.34 -19.75
N ASP A 243 8.67 3.50 -20.25
CA ASP A 243 9.05 4.77 -19.67
C ASP A 243 8.42 5.04 -18.29
N LEU A 244 9.07 5.90 -17.50
CA LEU A 244 8.66 6.17 -16.12
C LEU A 244 7.29 6.86 -16.00
N PHE A 245 6.87 7.65 -17.00
CA PHE A 245 5.55 8.31 -16.96
C PHE A 245 4.44 7.29 -17.20
N SER A 246 4.63 6.36 -18.12
CA SER A 246 3.72 5.23 -18.34
C SER A 246 3.62 4.36 -17.09
N ILE A 247 4.76 4.02 -16.46
CA ILE A 247 4.78 3.25 -15.20
C ILE A 247 4.06 4.02 -14.08
N LYS A 248 4.32 5.32 -13.93
CA LYS A 248 3.61 6.18 -12.97
C LYS A 248 2.11 6.10 -13.18
N HIS A 249 1.65 6.19 -14.43
CA HIS A 249 0.23 6.13 -14.78
C HIS A 249 -0.37 4.76 -14.46
N LEU A 250 0.26 3.67 -14.90
CA LEU A 250 -0.17 2.29 -14.62
C LEU A 250 -0.26 2.00 -13.12
N LEU A 251 0.68 2.53 -12.34
CA LEU A 251 0.66 2.38 -10.88
C LEU A 251 -0.32 3.33 -10.18
N GLY A 252 -0.77 4.39 -10.84
CA GLY A 252 -1.59 5.44 -10.22
C GLY A 252 -0.84 6.19 -9.11
N HIS A 253 0.41 6.56 -9.38
CA HIS A 253 1.18 7.43 -8.51
C HIS A 253 0.84 8.90 -8.79
N SER A 254 0.46 9.64 -7.76
CA SER A 254 0.23 11.09 -7.87
C SER A 254 1.54 11.85 -8.12
N ASP A 255 2.63 11.43 -7.48
CA ASP A 255 3.95 12.05 -7.56
C ASP A 255 4.93 11.12 -8.28
N ILE A 256 5.66 11.67 -9.27
CA ILE A 256 6.68 10.94 -10.04
C ILE A 256 7.83 10.45 -9.14
N ARG A 257 8.14 11.17 -8.06
CA ARG A 257 9.18 10.79 -7.10
C ARG A 257 9.00 9.39 -6.53
N THR A 258 7.75 8.95 -6.38
CA THR A 258 7.44 7.57 -5.94
C THR A 258 7.77 6.51 -7.00
N THR A 259 7.91 6.90 -8.27
CA THR A 259 8.28 6.02 -9.38
C THR A 259 9.78 6.04 -9.63
N LEU A 260 10.46 7.17 -9.36
CA LEU A 260 11.90 7.30 -9.53
C LEU A 260 12.70 6.28 -8.71
N VAL A 261 12.16 5.78 -7.60
CA VAL A 261 12.81 4.76 -6.77
C VAL A 261 13.16 3.48 -7.56
N TYR A 262 12.40 3.16 -8.61
CA TYR A 262 12.67 1.99 -9.44
C TYR A 262 13.93 2.13 -10.31
N LEU A 263 14.39 3.34 -10.60
CA LEU A 263 15.67 3.57 -11.29
C LEU A 263 16.87 3.05 -10.50
N HIS A 264 16.77 3.05 -9.17
CA HIS A 264 17.86 2.61 -8.29
C HIS A 264 17.95 1.09 -8.15
N VAL A 265 16.91 0.36 -8.55
CA VAL A 265 16.83 -1.11 -8.40
C VAL A 265 16.74 -1.85 -9.72
N ALA A 266 16.35 -1.18 -10.80
CA ALA A 266 16.26 -1.78 -12.12
C ALA A 266 17.65 -2.04 -12.72
N GLN A 267 17.80 -3.20 -13.35
CA GLN A 267 18.99 -3.54 -14.15
C GLN A 267 18.81 -2.97 -15.56
N LEU A 268 19.03 -1.67 -15.70
CA LEU A 268 18.92 -1.00 -16.99
C LEU A 268 20.06 -1.46 -17.92
N LYS A 269 19.70 -1.82 -19.14
CA LYS A 269 20.67 -2.13 -20.18
C LYS A 269 21.25 -0.82 -20.74
N ILE A 270 22.17 -0.21 -20.00
CA ILE A 270 22.83 1.05 -20.38
C ILE A 270 23.57 0.90 -21.72
N ASN A 271 23.93 -0.32 -22.10
CA ASN A 271 24.63 -0.64 -23.36
C ASN A 271 23.78 -0.40 -24.64
N LEU A 272 22.52 -0.01 -24.53
CA LEU A 272 21.68 0.37 -25.66
C LEU A 272 21.74 1.89 -25.95
N ALA A 273 22.37 2.67 -25.09
CA ALA A 273 22.61 4.07 -25.35
C ALA A 273 23.71 4.21 -26.42
N HIS A 274 23.34 4.58 -27.61
CA HIS A 274 24.28 4.97 -28.66
C HIS A 274 24.41 6.49 -28.69
N SER A 275 25.53 6.97 -29.19
CA SER A 275 25.74 8.39 -29.37
C SER A 275 24.70 8.98 -30.35
N PRO A 276 24.02 10.09 -30.04
CA PRO A 276 23.17 10.77 -31.03
C PRO A 276 23.93 11.12 -32.32
N LEU A 277 25.26 11.32 -32.22
CA LEU A 277 26.13 11.57 -33.37
C LEU A 277 26.12 10.40 -34.36
N ASP A 278 26.13 9.17 -33.86
CA ASP A 278 26.08 7.97 -34.72
C ASP A 278 24.75 7.88 -35.49
N SER A 279 23.66 8.41 -34.89
CA SER A 279 22.36 8.50 -35.55
C SER A 279 22.30 9.53 -36.66
N LEU A 280 23.11 10.60 -36.58
CA LEU A 280 23.16 11.66 -37.59
C LEU A 280 23.87 11.23 -38.87
N TYR A 281 24.85 10.37 -38.76
CA TYR A 281 25.71 9.96 -39.91
C TYR A 281 25.42 8.52 -40.41
N GLY A 282 24.37 7.87 -39.89
CA GLY A 282 24.07 6.49 -40.23
C GLY A 282 24.95 5.49 -39.46
N ARG A 283 24.45 4.27 -39.26
CA ARG A 283 25.29 3.18 -38.69
C ARG A 283 26.41 2.88 -39.69
N LEU A 284 27.65 3.15 -39.28
CA LEU A 284 28.82 2.66 -39.96
C LEU A 284 28.87 1.12 -39.93
#